data_ddc0b8e29ef1b8b386d1140b22133bc4
#
_entry.id   ddc0b8e29ef1b8b386d1140b22133bc4
#
_cell.length_a   1.000
_cell.length_b   1.000
_cell.length_c   1.000
_cell.angle_alpha   90.00
_cell.angle_beta   90.00
_cell.angle_gamma   90.00
#
_symmetry.space_group_name_H-M   'P 1'
#
loop_
_entity.id
_entity.type
_entity.pdbx_description
1 polymer ?
#
loop_
_entity_poly.entity_id
_entity_poly.type
_entity_poly.pdbx_seq_one_letter_code
_entity_poly.pdbx_strand_id
1 'polypeptide(L)'
;VNTYGDRYTRVQTYYTTDDGNVIYGAFANAAFFDPEAPALDSDTNEVVPSGADPKKGLGLKTWEYYFFPEYHRLVFLDKETSGSQILDFLNSALNRFLDKDDYQVNTEKDRELIDRIIKSTSLSKLKVVVSYSNNDNNKGWKKLIDDQLKRSRPKKAVLDLSGSKKIPIDVTRSEMITGFVELSASNGYVEASEIDEKGAIHPIRTIDHPMVKVVEFIDSPISALKKMIRSIAGF
;
A
#
# COMPACT_ATOMS: atom_id res chain seq x y z
N VAL A 1 4.80 -17.34 3.59
CA VAL A 1 4.26 -17.11 2.24
C VAL A 1 5.40 -16.92 1.28
N ASN A 2 5.38 -17.60 0.14
CA ASN A 2 6.32 -17.37 -0.95
C ASN A 2 6.03 -16.00 -1.57
N THR A 3 7.00 -15.10 -1.57
CA THR A 3 6.81 -13.73 -2.03
C THR A 3 7.53 -13.43 -3.35
N TYR A 4 8.58 -14.18 -3.66
CA TYR A 4 9.29 -14.02 -4.93
C TYR A 4 10.30 -15.17 -5.14
N GLY A 5 10.10 -16.01 -6.15
CA GLY A 5 10.94 -17.18 -6.40
C GLY A 5 11.00 -18.10 -5.18
N ASP A 6 12.21 -18.44 -4.73
CA ASP A 6 12.45 -19.30 -3.58
C ASP A 6 12.48 -18.54 -2.24
N ARG A 7 12.11 -17.26 -2.24
CA ARG A 7 12.08 -16.44 -1.02
C ARG A 7 10.73 -16.50 -0.33
N TYR A 8 10.79 -16.61 0.99
CA TYR A 8 9.61 -16.70 1.85
C TYR A 8 9.63 -15.56 2.86
N THR A 9 8.48 -14.91 3.01
CA THR A 9 8.27 -13.90 4.04
C THR A 9 7.38 -14.47 5.15
N ARG A 10 7.73 -14.15 6.39
CA ARG A 10 6.97 -14.52 7.59
C ARG A 10 7.08 -13.44 8.66
N VAL A 11 6.14 -13.44 9.59
CA VAL A 11 6.30 -12.72 10.86
C VAL A 11 7.37 -13.45 11.67
N GLN A 12 8.45 -12.75 12.00
CA GLN A 12 9.55 -13.28 12.81
C GLN A 12 9.27 -13.08 14.30
N THR A 13 8.89 -11.86 14.66
CA THR A 13 8.54 -11.49 16.04
C THR A 13 7.30 -10.62 16.03
N TYR A 14 6.54 -10.68 17.11
CA TYR A 14 5.47 -9.73 17.38
C TYR A 14 5.36 -9.48 18.88
N TYR A 15 5.04 -8.27 19.23
CA TYR A 15 4.82 -7.78 20.57
C TYR A 15 3.59 -6.90 20.58
N THR A 16 2.98 -6.74 21.73
CA THR A 16 1.84 -5.85 21.92
C THR A 16 2.20 -4.84 23.01
N THR A 17 1.82 -3.59 22.84
CA THR A 17 1.92 -2.60 23.93
C THR A 17 1.00 -2.98 25.08
N ASP A 18 1.29 -2.53 26.31
CA ASP A 18 0.52 -2.85 27.51
C ASP A 18 -0.97 -2.47 27.39
N ASP A 19 -1.26 -1.39 26.63
CA ASP A 19 -2.62 -0.93 26.32
C ASP A 19 -3.28 -1.68 25.15
N GLY A 20 -2.56 -2.63 24.50
CA GLY A 20 -3.05 -3.39 23.35
C GLY A 20 -3.22 -2.58 22.04
N ASN A 21 -2.91 -1.28 22.06
CA ASN A 21 -3.21 -0.37 20.96
C ASN A 21 -2.20 -0.43 19.80
N VAL A 22 -1.05 -1.05 19.98
CA VAL A 22 -0.06 -1.23 18.92
C VAL A 22 0.51 -2.64 18.96
N ILE A 23 0.53 -3.31 17.82
CA ILE A 23 1.25 -4.56 17.61
C ILE A 23 2.48 -4.23 16.77
N TYR A 24 3.65 -4.62 17.25
CA TYR A 24 4.92 -4.31 16.57
C TYR A 24 5.85 -5.51 16.57
N GLY A 25 6.83 -5.50 15.68
CA GLY A 25 7.78 -6.59 15.57
C GLY A 25 8.60 -6.52 14.30
N ALA A 26 8.99 -7.69 13.81
CA ALA A 26 9.76 -7.81 12.59
C ALA A 26 9.17 -8.85 11.64
N PHE A 27 9.20 -8.54 10.35
CA PHE A 27 9.11 -9.51 9.28
C PHE A 27 10.51 -10.04 8.94
N ALA A 28 10.57 -11.28 8.52
CA ALA A 28 11.78 -11.91 8.00
C ALA A 28 11.51 -12.44 6.60
N ASN A 29 12.46 -12.22 5.70
CA ASN A 29 12.45 -12.76 4.34
C ASN A 29 13.77 -13.45 4.07
N ALA A 30 13.74 -14.73 3.67
CA ALA A 30 14.91 -15.52 3.34
C ALA A 30 14.60 -16.47 2.19
N ALA A 31 15.64 -16.85 1.44
CA ALA A 31 15.56 -17.88 0.42
C ALA A 31 15.83 -19.24 1.05
N PHE A 32 14.98 -20.22 0.75
CA PHE A 32 15.15 -21.60 1.15
C PHE A 32 15.43 -22.43 -0.11
N PHE A 33 16.48 -23.20 -0.08
CA PHE A 33 16.90 -23.99 -1.24
C PHE A 33 16.64 -25.47 -0.99
N ASP A 34 16.28 -26.16 -2.05
CA ASP A 34 16.22 -27.62 -2.05
C ASP A 34 17.67 -28.16 -1.99
N PRO A 35 17.98 -29.06 -1.05
CA PRO A 35 19.29 -29.71 -0.99
C PRO A 35 19.71 -30.40 -2.29
N GLU A 36 18.74 -30.91 -3.05
CA GLU A 36 18.94 -31.62 -4.30
C GLU A 36 18.94 -30.71 -5.54
N ALA A 37 18.64 -29.39 -5.34
CA ALA A 37 18.69 -28.45 -6.44
C ALA A 37 20.08 -28.37 -7.05
N PRO A 38 20.23 -28.30 -8.39
CA PRO A 38 21.51 -28.20 -9.04
C PRO A 38 22.22 -26.90 -8.67
N ALA A 39 23.45 -26.99 -8.23
CA ALA A 39 24.37 -25.90 -7.96
C ALA A 39 25.63 -26.05 -8.76
N LEU A 40 26.32 -24.94 -9.06
CA LEU A 40 27.61 -24.95 -9.70
C LEU A 40 28.67 -24.92 -8.61
N ASP A 41 29.54 -25.95 -8.60
CA ASP A 41 30.74 -25.94 -7.80
C ASP A 41 31.77 -24.99 -8.43
N SER A 42 32.22 -23.99 -7.67
CA SER A 42 33.10 -22.94 -8.17
C SER A 42 34.56 -23.42 -8.41
N ASP A 43 34.96 -24.51 -7.77
CA ASP A 43 36.31 -25.02 -7.85
C ASP A 43 36.47 -26.00 -9.02
N THR A 44 35.46 -26.85 -9.22
CA THR A 44 35.48 -27.89 -10.27
C THR A 44 34.71 -27.48 -11.53
N ASN A 45 33.89 -26.44 -11.46
CA ASN A 45 32.95 -26.01 -12.51
C ASN A 45 31.94 -27.12 -12.91
N GLU A 46 31.67 -28.04 -12.01
CA GLU A 46 30.71 -29.13 -12.20
C GLU A 46 29.35 -28.78 -11.55
N VAL A 47 28.29 -29.42 -12.09
CA VAL A 47 26.94 -29.32 -11.51
C VAL A 47 26.81 -30.38 -10.43
N VAL A 48 26.57 -29.94 -9.21
CA VAL A 48 26.45 -30.80 -8.02
C VAL A 48 25.13 -30.44 -7.27
N PRO A 49 24.60 -31.31 -6.40
CA PRO A 49 23.55 -30.94 -5.49
C PRO A 49 23.96 -29.76 -4.60
N SER A 50 23.06 -28.85 -4.33
CA SER A 50 23.35 -27.63 -3.52
C SER A 50 23.84 -27.96 -2.11
N GLY A 51 23.40 -29.09 -1.55
CA GLY A 51 23.69 -29.47 -0.17
C GLY A 51 23.14 -28.49 0.88
N ALA A 52 22.24 -27.59 0.49
CA ALA A 52 21.68 -26.60 1.37
C ALA A 52 20.88 -27.25 2.51
N ASP A 53 20.96 -26.70 3.72
CA ASP A 53 20.09 -27.14 4.83
C ASP A 53 18.66 -26.63 4.57
N PRO A 54 17.67 -27.51 4.35
CA PRO A 54 16.29 -27.10 4.02
C PRO A 54 15.60 -26.35 5.16
N LYS A 55 16.18 -26.37 6.36
CA LYS A 55 15.68 -25.64 7.54
C LYS A 55 16.29 -24.26 7.71
N LYS A 56 17.31 -23.92 6.93
CA LYS A 56 18.02 -22.64 7.02
C LYS A 56 17.79 -21.80 5.78
N GLY A 57 17.20 -20.62 5.98
CA GLY A 57 17.08 -19.63 4.92
C GLY A 57 18.34 -18.79 4.79
N LEU A 58 18.78 -18.58 3.56
CA LEU A 58 19.93 -17.73 3.21
C LEU A 58 19.50 -16.32 2.80
N GLY A 59 20.42 -15.36 2.91
CA GLY A 59 20.18 -13.97 2.54
C GLY A 59 19.05 -13.35 3.35
N LEU A 60 19.05 -13.58 4.67
CA LEU A 60 18.04 -13.05 5.59
C LEU A 60 17.98 -11.53 5.49
N LYS A 61 16.78 -11.03 5.25
CA LYS A 61 16.41 -9.63 5.39
C LYS A 61 15.33 -9.50 6.45
N THR A 62 15.43 -8.49 7.29
CA THR A 62 14.44 -8.19 8.33
C THR A 62 14.05 -6.74 8.27
N TRP A 63 12.79 -6.45 8.55
CA TRP A 63 12.29 -5.09 8.66
C TRP A 63 11.24 -4.98 9.74
N GLU A 64 11.29 -3.88 10.47
CA GLU A 64 10.40 -3.59 11.58
C GLU A 64 9.05 -3.10 11.06
N TYR A 65 7.98 -3.49 11.76
CA TYR A 65 6.63 -3.03 11.49
C TYR A 65 5.92 -2.61 12.77
N TYR A 66 4.94 -1.72 12.60
CA TYR A 66 4.05 -1.24 13.64
C TYR A 66 2.63 -1.25 13.09
N PHE A 67 1.75 -2.09 13.65
CA PHE A 67 0.35 -2.16 13.27
C PHE A 67 -0.51 -1.45 14.32
N PHE A 68 -1.38 -0.57 13.87
CA PHE A 68 -2.30 0.21 14.67
C PHE A 68 -3.74 -0.29 14.40
N PRO A 69 -4.28 -1.21 15.22
CA PRO A 69 -5.58 -1.84 14.99
C PRO A 69 -6.73 -0.83 14.89
N GLU A 70 -6.74 0.18 15.77
CA GLU A 70 -7.76 1.25 15.78
C GLU A 70 -7.88 1.98 14.43
N TYR A 71 -6.77 2.13 13.72
CA TYR A 71 -6.72 2.85 12.44
C TYR A 71 -6.63 1.92 11.23
N HIS A 72 -6.58 0.60 11.45
CA HIS A 72 -6.32 -0.40 10.41
C HIS A 72 -5.09 -0.06 9.55
N ARG A 73 -4.03 0.45 10.17
CA ARG A 73 -2.81 0.88 9.50
C ARG A 73 -1.59 0.14 9.97
N LEU A 74 -0.80 -0.30 9.01
CA LEU A 74 0.53 -0.86 9.23
C LEU A 74 1.58 0.10 8.68
N VAL A 75 2.55 0.43 9.51
CA VAL A 75 3.74 1.22 9.16
C VAL A 75 4.93 0.30 9.21
N PHE A 76 5.83 0.39 8.27
CA PHE A 76 7.11 -0.29 8.28
C PHE A 76 8.23 0.69 7.98
N LEU A 77 9.41 0.42 8.52
CA LEU A 77 10.59 1.23 8.28
C LEU A 77 11.23 0.78 6.97
N ASP A 78 11.24 1.70 5.99
CA ASP A 78 11.77 1.44 4.65
C ASP A 78 13.29 1.64 4.67
N LYS A 79 14.03 0.56 4.84
CA LYS A 79 15.49 0.57 4.72
C LYS A 79 16.00 -0.35 3.61
N GLU A 80 15.30 -1.43 3.30
CA GLU A 80 15.83 -2.47 2.40
C GLU A 80 14.76 -3.24 1.61
N THR A 81 13.47 -2.90 1.75
CA THR A 81 12.41 -3.65 1.07
C THR A 81 11.47 -2.73 0.32
N SER A 82 10.98 -3.17 -0.83
CA SER A 82 9.97 -2.41 -1.55
C SER A 82 8.60 -2.58 -0.87
N GLY A 83 7.83 -1.50 -0.80
CA GLY A 83 6.45 -1.54 -0.29
C GLY A 83 5.58 -2.58 -1.01
N SER A 84 5.87 -2.88 -2.28
CA SER A 84 5.17 -3.92 -3.04
C SER A 84 5.38 -5.32 -2.46
N GLN A 85 6.58 -5.68 -2.01
CA GLN A 85 6.83 -7.00 -1.41
C GLN A 85 6.05 -7.21 -0.12
N ILE A 86 5.92 -6.17 0.71
CA ILE A 86 5.11 -6.22 1.94
C ILE A 86 3.63 -6.34 1.58
N LEU A 87 3.17 -5.58 0.60
CA LEU A 87 1.78 -5.60 0.15
C LEU A 87 1.40 -6.98 -0.38
N ASP A 88 2.24 -7.59 -1.22
CA ASP A 88 2.04 -8.93 -1.76
C ASP A 88 2.03 -9.98 -0.65
N PHE A 89 2.94 -9.87 0.31
CA PHE A 89 2.96 -10.75 1.47
C PHE A 89 1.68 -10.65 2.29
N LEU A 90 1.24 -9.43 2.64
CA LEU A 90 0.05 -9.23 3.46
C LEU A 90 -1.22 -9.69 2.75
N ASN A 91 -1.40 -9.35 1.47
CA ASN A 91 -2.55 -9.81 0.69
C ASN A 91 -2.56 -11.34 0.55
N SER A 92 -1.41 -11.95 0.27
CA SER A 92 -1.29 -13.41 0.19
C SER A 92 -1.56 -14.10 1.53
N ALA A 93 -1.10 -13.50 2.64
CA ALA A 93 -1.37 -14.02 3.98
C ALA A 93 -2.85 -13.93 4.34
N LEU A 94 -3.50 -12.79 4.09
CA LEU A 94 -4.93 -12.61 4.34
C LEU A 94 -5.77 -13.59 3.52
N ASN A 95 -5.50 -13.72 2.23
CA ASN A 95 -6.21 -14.64 1.35
C ASN A 95 -6.05 -16.10 1.80
N ARG A 96 -4.88 -16.47 2.35
CA ARG A 96 -4.62 -17.83 2.80
C ARG A 96 -5.29 -18.17 4.14
N PHE A 97 -5.33 -17.20 5.08
CA PHE A 97 -5.77 -17.47 6.46
C PHE A 97 -7.22 -17.10 6.73
N LEU A 98 -7.81 -16.19 5.96
CA LEU A 98 -9.16 -15.70 6.21
C LEU A 98 -10.22 -16.34 5.30
N ASP A 99 -9.79 -17.12 4.31
CA ASP A 99 -10.68 -17.86 3.39
C ASP A 99 -11.79 -16.99 2.75
N LYS A 100 -11.51 -15.68 2.63
CA LYS A 100 -12.43 -14.67 2.14
C LYS A 100 -11.68 -13.66 1.29
N ASP A 101 -12.20 -13.41 0.10
CA ASP A 101 -11.77 -12.31 -0.78
C ASP A 101 -12.17 -10.90 -0.26
N ASP A 102 -12.63 -10.81 1.00
CA ASP A 102 -13.23 -9.61 1.56
C ASP A 102 -12.19 -8.62 2.10
N TYR A 103 -10.93 -9.03 2.19
CA TYR A 103 -9.86 -8.20 2.76
C TYR A 103 -8.84 -7.83 1.69
N GLN A 104 -8.54 -6.56 1.60
CA GLN A 104 -7.50 -6.03 0.73
C GLN A 104 -6.61 -5.07 1.49
N VAL A 105 -5.30 -5.27 1.39
CA VAL A 105 -4.31 -4.31 1.87
C VAL A 105 -3.96 -3.37 0.74
N ASN A 106 -4.08 -2.08 0.98
CA ASN A 106 -3.73 -1.02 0.04
C ASN A 106 -2.63 -0.14 0.63
N THR A 107 -1.76 0.37 -0.22
CA THR A 107 -0.79 1.39 0.17
C THR A 107 -1.48 2.74 0.28
N GLU A 108 -1.28 3.49 1.36
CA GLU A 108 -1.65 4.92 1.42
C GLU A 108 -0.90 5.68 0.32
N LYS A 109 -1.58 6.62 -0.33
CA LYS A 109 -1.01 7.42 -1.42
C LYS A 109 -0.50 8.76 -0.89
N ASP A 110 0.45 9.33 -1.62
CA ASP A 110 0.97 10.65 -1.33
C ASP A 110 -0.16 11.68 -1.29
N ARG A 111 -0.31 12.37 -0.16
CA ARG A 111 -1.38 13.34 0.07
C ARG A 111 -1.22 14.59 -0.79
N GLU A 112 -0.01 15.04 -1.01
CA GLU A 112 0.23 16.23 -1.85
C GLU A 112 -0.20 15.97 -3.29
N LEU A 113 0.05 14.75 -3.78
CA LEU A 113 -0.38 14.35 -5.13
C LEU A 113 -1.91 14.22 -5.21
N ILE A 114 -2.56 13.66 -4.21
CA ILE A 114 -4.03 13.61 -4.11
C ILE A 114 -4.61 15.03 -4.09
N ASP A 115 -4.07 15.92 -3.25
CA ASP A 115 -4.51 17.33 -3.14
C ASP A 115 -4.31 18.09 -4.46
N ARG A 116 -3.21 17.82 -5.18
CA ARG A 116 -2.97 18.38 -6.52
C ARG A 116 -4.07 17.97 -7.49
N ILE A 117 -4.45 16.70 -7.51
CA ILE A 117 -5.52 16.20 -8.39
C ILE A 117 -6.86 16.84 -8.00
N ILE A 118 -7.18 16.95 -6.71
CA ILE A 118 -8.42 17.58 -6.22
C ILE A 118 -8.52 19.04 -6.66
N LYS A 119 -7.39 19.76 -6.64
CA LYS A 119 -7.33 21.18 -7.03
C LYS A 119 -7.18 21.39 -8.54
N SER A 120 -7.07 20.32 -9.33
CA SER A 120 -6.86 20.44 -10.77
C SER A 120 -8.14 20.87 -11.49
N THR A 121 -7.99 21.87 -12.33
CA THR A 121 -9.03 22.42 -13.23
C THR A 121 -8.84 22.04 -14.68
N SER A 122 -7.79 21.26 -14.99
CA SER A 122 -7.32 21.05 -16.35
C SER A 122 -6.84 19.61 -16.59
N LEU A 123 -7.75 18.63 -16.44
CA LEU A 123 -7.44 17.25 -16.78
C LEU A 123 -8.05 16.84 -18.14
N SER A 124 -7.28 16.15 -18.96
CA SER A 124 -7.78 15.50 -20.17
C SER A 124 -8.33 14.10 -19.90
N LYS A 125 -7.88 13.47 -18.80
CA LYS A 125 -8.36 12.17 -18.35
C LYS A 125 -8.30 12.09 -16.84
N LEU A 126 -9.32 11.45 -16.23
CA LEU A 126 -9.35 11.11 -14.83
C LEU A 126 -9.98 9.73 -14.67
N LYS A 127 -9.19 8.75 -14.20
CA LYS A 127 -9.67 7.42 -13.84
C LYS A 127 -9.39 7.20 -12.37
N VAL A 128 -10.43 6.99 -11.60
CA VAL A 128 -10.35 6.70 -10.17
C VAL A 128 -10.83 5.28 -9.92
N VAL A 129 -9.99 4.48 -9.30
CA VAL A 129 -10.34 3.12 -8.90
C VAL A 129 -10.38 3.09 -7.38
N VAL A 130 -11.50 2.65 -6.81
CA VAL A 130 -11.71 2.57 -5.36
C VAL A 130 -12.36 1.24 -4.96
N SER A 131 -12.09 0.82 -3.74
CA SER A 131 -12.87 -0.16 -3.00
C SER A 131 -13.52 0.50 -1.78
N TYR A 132 -14.46 -0.18 -1.12
CA TYR A 132 -14.98 0.33 0.14
C TYR A 132 -13.90 0.30 1.24
N SER A 133 -14.04 1.20 2.21
CA SER A 133 -13.08 1.32 3.32
C SER A 133 -13.61 0.67 4.59
N ASN A 134 -12.69 0.32 5.50
CA ASN A 134 -13.05 -0.06 6.88
C ASN A 134 -13.09 1.17 7.82
N ASN A 135 -12.97 2.38 7.26
CA ASN A 135 -12.94 3.60 8.04
C ASN A 135 -14.33 4.23 8.14
N ASP A 136 -14.90 4.27 9.34
CA ASP A 136 -16.22 4.86 9.60
C ASP A 136 -16.17 6.39 9.81
N ASN A 137 -14.97 6.98 9.84
CA ASN A 137 -14.76 8.42 10.06
C ASN A 137 -14.81 9.28 8.79
N ASN A 138 -15.18 8.70 7.65
CA ASN A 138 -15.34 9.45 6.41
C ASN A 138 -16.47 10.50 6.57
N LYS A 139 -16.33 11.67 5.92
CA LYS A 139 -17.31 12.77 5.94
C LYS A 139 -17.69 13.17 4.52
N GLY A 140 -18.81 13.91 4.37
CA GLY A 140 -19.24 14.47 3.10
C GLY A 140 -19.46 13.40 2.01
N TRP A 141 -19.10 13.73 0.78
CA TRP A 141 -19.23 12.84 -0.39
C TRP A 141 -18.38 11.59 -0.29
N LYS A 142 -17.20 11.67 0.32
CA LYS A 142 -16.35 10.51 0.59
C LYS A 142 -17.12 9.46 1.40
N LYS A 143 -17.84 9.87 2.47
CA LYS A 143 -18.68 8.97 3.26
C LYS A 143 -19.82 8.38 2.45
N LEU A 144 -20.52 9.23 1.69
CA LEU A 144 -21.67 8.80 0.89
C LEU A 144 -21.27 7.69 -0.10
N ILE A 145 -20.17 7.90 -0.82
CA ILE A 145 -19.62 6.92 -1.79
C ILE A 145 -19.24 5.63 -1.06
N ASP A 146 -18.48 5.72 0.04
CA ASP A 146 -18.03 4.58 0.82
C ASP A 146 -19.20 3.76 1.36
N ASP A 147 -20.24 4.40 1.89
CA ASP A 147 -21.45 3.75 2.38
C ASP A 147 -22.19 3.00 1.25
N GLN A 148 -22.25 3.57 0.04
CA GLN A 148 -22.85 2.89 -1.12
C GLN A 148 -22.02 1.68 -1.57
N LEU A 149 -20.69 1.81 -1.57
CA LEU A 149 -19.78 0.70 -1.89
C LEU A 149 -19.88 -0.41 -0.83
N LYS A 150 -19.95 -0.08 0.46
CA LYS A 150 -20.17 -1.05 1.55
C LYS A 150 -21.47 -1.83 1.38
N ARG A 151 -22.55 -1.17 0.97
CA ARG A 151 -23.86 -1.81 0.75
C ARG A 151 -23.87 -2.75 -0.45
N SER A 152 -23.27 -2.32 -1.57
CA SER A 152 -23.24 -3.06 -2.84
C SER A 152 -22.10 -4.09 -2.93
N ARG A 153 -21.10 -3.99 -2.07
CA ARG A 153 -19.93 -4.88 -1.94
C ARG A 153 -19.20 -5.19 -3.25
N PRO A 154 -18.96 -4.21 -4.16
CA PRO A 154 -18.16 -4.48 -5.34
C PRO A 154 -16.70 -4.70 -4.92
N LYS A 155 -15.98 -5.61 -5.61
CA LYS A 155 -14.52 -5.74 -5.42
C LYS A 155 -13.81 -4.42 -5.72
N LYS A 156 -14.29 -3.67 -6.71
CA LYS A 156 -13.82 -2.32 -7.07
C LYS A 156 -14.91 -1.54 -7.78
N ALA A 157 -14.89 -0.23 -7.60
CA ALA A 157 -15.65 0.72 -8.43
C ALA A 157 -14.68 1.57 -9.25
N VAL A 158 -15.07 1.93 -10.46
CA VAL A 158 -14.25 2.72 -11.37
C VAL A 158 -15.05 3.93 -11.83
N LEU A 159 -14.51 5.12 -11.62
CA LEU A 159 -14.96 6.35 -12.26
C LEU A 159 -13.96 6.67 -13.36
N ASP A 160 -14.40 6.69 -14.63
CA ASP A 160 -13.55 6.99 -15.79
C ASP A 160 -14.17 8.17 -16.55
N LEU A 161 -13.44 9.29 -16.56
CA LEU A 161 -13.85 10.53 -17.15
C LEU A 161 -12.83 10.96 -18.21
N SER A 162 -13.33 11.45 -19.34
CA SER A 162 -12.53 11.99 -20.42
C SER A 162 -12.93 13.42 -20.73
N GLY A 163 -11.96 14.30 -20.77
CA GLY A 163 -12.06 15.68 -21.23
C GLY A 163 -11.27 15.89 -22.52
N SER A 164 -11.15 17.13 -22.92
CA SER A 164 -10.33 17.53 -24.05
C SER A 164 -9.55 18.81 -23.69
N LYS A 165 -8.59 19.20 -24.55
CA LYS A 165 -7.88 20.46 -24.36
C LYS A 165 -8.81 21.69 -24.38
N LYS A 166 -9.95 21.60 -25.10
CA LYS A 166 -10.94 22.70 -25.16
C LYS A 166 -11.94 22.66 -24.02
N ILE A 167 -12.25 21.47 -23.52
CA ILE A 167 -13.20 21.24 -22.43
C ILE A 167 -12.55 20.24 -21.46
N PRO A 168 -11.62 20.71 -20.62
CA PRO A 168 -10.96 19.87 -19.66
C PRO A 168 -11.90 19.51 -18.50
N ILE A 169 -11.54 18.45 -17.77
CA ILE A 169 -12.20 18.08 -16.52
C ILE A 169 -11.70 19.04 -15.44
N ASP A 170 -12.64 19.71 -14.78
CA ASP A 170 -12.41 20.54 -13.61
C ASP A 170 -12.93 19.79 -12.37
N VAL A 171 -12.00 19.21 -11.60
CA VAL A 171 -12.33 18.41 -10.41
C VAL A 171 -12.97 19.26 -9.33
N THR A 172 -12.59 20.55 -9.22
CA THR A 172 -13.07 21.46 -8.19
C THR A 172 -14.57 21.75 -8.25
N ARG A 173 -15.20 21.51 -9.41
CA ARG A 173 -16.63 21.74 -9.65
C ARG A 173 -17.52 20.59 -9.20
N SER A 174 -16.97 19.47 -8.76
CA SER A 174 -17.77 18.30 -8.40
C SER A 174 -17.31 17.67 -7.10
N GLU A 175 -18.07 17.87 -6.05
CA GLU A 175 -17.83 17.23 -4.76
C GLU A 175 -17.85 15.69 -4.85
N MET A 176 -18.63 15.13 -5.77
CA MET A 176 -18.66 13.70 -6.02
C MET A 176 -17.30 13.22 -6.56
N ILE A 177 -16.74 13.90 -7.57
CA ILE A 177 -15.42 13.53 -8.14
C ILE A 177 -14.36 13.69 -7.05
N THR A 178 -14.36 14.79 -6.31
CA THR A 178 -13.47 15.02 -5.17
C THR A 178 -13.57 13.89 -4.16
N GLY A 179 -14.78 13.46 -3.78
CA GLY A 179 -15.01 12.35 -2.85
C GLY A 179 -14.43 11.02 -3.34
N PHE A 180 -14.55 10.71 -4.64
CA PHE A 180 -13.89 9.53 -5.24
C PHE A 180 -12.37 9.62 -5.15
N VAL A 181 -11.78 10.77 -5.49
CA VAL A 181 -10.34 11.00 -5.42
C VAL A 181 -9.84 10.90 -3.97
N GLU A 182 -10.54 11.50 -3.01
CA GLU A 182 -10.22 11.38 -1.58
C GLU A 182 -10.28 9.93 -1.07
N LEU A 183 -11.29 9.17 -1.50
CA LEU A 183 -11.44 7.77 -1.09
C LEU A 183 -10.30 6.91 -1.65
N SER A 184 -9.81 7.22 -2.85
CA SER A 184 -8.73 6.49 -3.48
C SER A 184 -7.38 6.62 -2.76
N ALA A 185 -7.20 7.64 -1.93
CA ALA A 185 -5.96 7.87 -1.20
C ALA A 185 -5.56 6.69 -0.32
N SER A 186 -6.52 6.02 0.30
CA SER A 186 -6.30 4.83 1.15
C SER A 186 -6.85 3.53 0.55
N ASN A 187 -7.88 3.63 -0.31
CA ASN A 187 -8.63 2.45 -0.78
C ASN A 187 -8.64 2.32 -2.30
N GLY A 188 -7.56 2.70 -2.95
CA GLY A 188 -7.48 2.63 -4.40
C GLY A 188 -6.32 3.39 -5.01
N TYR A 189 -6.55 3.95 -6.20
CA TYR A 189 -5.59 4.79 -6.90
C TYR A 189 -6.26 5.70 -7.93
N VAL A 190 -5.52 6.71 -8.38
CA VAL A 190 -5.91 7.61 -9.48
C VAL A 190 -4.88 7.53 -10.60
N GLU A 191 -5.38 7.48 -11.83
CA GLU A 191 -4.64 7.77 -13.04
C GLU A 191 -5.25 9.04 -13.68
N ALA A 192 -4.47 10.09 -13.82
CA ALA A 192 -4.91 11.34 -14.39
C ALA A 192 -3.95 11.81 -15.49
N SER A 193 -4.42 12.69 -16.36
CA SER A 193 -3.60 13.35 -17.39
C SER A 193 -3.87 14.84 -17.32
N GLU A 194 -2.92 15.57 -16.76
CA GLU A 194 -3.01 17.03 -16.57
C GLU A 194 -2.51 17.78 -17.80
N ILE A 195 -3.21 18.82 -18.18
CA ILE A 195 -2.86 19.69 -19.30
C ILE A 195 -2.18 20.93 -18.71
N ASP A 196 -0.95 21.19 -19.09
CA ASP A 196 -0.21 22.39 -18.66
C ASP A 196 -0.62 23.64 -19.48
N GLU A 197 -0.09 24.80 -19.09
CA GLU A 197 -0.35 26.08 -19.75
C GLU A 197 0.05 26.11 -21.24
N LYS A 198 0.99 25.25 -21.64
CA LYS A 198 1.44 25.09 -23.03
C LYS A 198 0.63 24.06 -23.82
N GLY A 199 -0.33 23.41 -23.16
CA GLY A 199 -1.16 22.35 -23.72
C GLY A 199 -0.45 20.99 -23.82
N ALA A 200 0.68 20.79 -23.16
CA ALA A 200 1.30 19.46 -23.01
C ALA A 200 0.54 18.63 -21.98
N ILE A 201 0.56 17.31 -22.16
CA ILE A 201 -0.16 16.37 -21.28
C ILE A 201 0.87 15.65 -20.40
N HIS A 202 0.66 15.73 -19.09
CA HIS A 202 1.49 15.11 -18.06
C HIS A 202 0.71 14.01 -17.34
N PRO A 203 1.12 12.73 -17.46
CA PRO A 203 0.46 11.65 -16.74
C PRO A 203 0.77 11.72 -15.24
N ILE A 204 -0.24 11.41 -14.43
CA ILE A 204 -0.16 11.30 -12.98
C ILE A 204 -0.72 9.93 -12.62
N ARG A 205 0.06 9.13 -11.86
CA ARG A 205 -0.36 7.82 -11.37
C ARG A 205 -0.05 7.72 -9.88
N THR A 206 -1.08 7.81 -9.05
CA THR A 206 -0.86 7.79 -7.59
C THR A 206 -0.37 6.44 -7.06
N ILE A 207 -0.54 5.37 -7.81
CA ILE A 207 -0.04 4.04 -7.43
C ILE A 207 1.49 3.99 -7.36
N ASP A 208 2.17 4.83 -8.15
CA ASP A 208 3.63 4.92 -8.20
C ASP A 208 4.20 5.81 -7.08
N HIS A 209 3.31 6.45 -6.31
CA HIS A 209 3.65 7.40 -5.25
C HIS A 209 3.01 6.97 -3.90
N PRO A 210 3.57 5.94 -3.23
CA PRO A 210 3.15 5.59 -1.88
C PRO A 210 3.48 6.72 -0.90
N MET A 211 2.70 6.83 0.18
CA MET A 211 3.00 7.78 1.24
C MET A 211 4.26 7.35 1.97
N VAL A 212 5.28 8.21 1.92
CA VAL A 212 6.52 8.09 2.69
C VAL A 212 6.63 9.30 3.60
N LYS A 213 6.90 9.07 4.88
CA LYS A 213 7.12 10.14 5.86
C LYS A 213 8.43 9.92 6.59
N VAL A 214 9.21 10.98 6.72
CA VAL A 214 10.37 11.00 7.61
C VAL A 214 9.87 11.32 9.01
N VAL A 215 10.18 10.46 9.97
CA VAL A 215 9.76 10.61 11.35
C VAL A 215 11.01 10.58 12.23
N GLU A 216 11.22 11.65 13.01
CA GLU A 216 12.26 11.71 14.00
C GLU A 216 11.79 11.03 15.30
N PHE A 217 12.59 10.10 15.79
CA PHE A 217 12.33 9.41 17.04
C PHE A 217 13.09 10.10 18.17
N ILE A 218 12.43 11.01 18.88
CA ILE A 218 13.03 11.73 20.00
C ILE A 218 12.94 10.89 21.29
N ASP A 219 11.76 10.32 21.56
CA ASP A 219 11.51 9.55 22.78
C ASP A 219 11.31 8.06 22.49
N SER A 220 10.27 7.73 21.73
CA SER A 220 9.86 6.37 21.42
C SER A 220 9.32 6.30 20.00
N PRO A 221 9.74 5.30 19.20
CA PRO A 221 9.18 5.09 17.86
C PRO A 221 7.66 5.01 17.90
N ILE A 222 7.09 4.29 18.85
CA ILE A 222 5.64 4.10 18.99
C ILE A 222 4.91 5.42 19.22
N SER A 223 5.44 6.30 20.08
CA SER A 223 4.84 7.60 20.36
C SER A 223 4.84 8.51 19.13
N ALA A 224 5.97 8.59 18.44
CA ALA A 224 6.11 9.38 17.23
C ALA A 224 5.19 8.87 16.11
N LEU A 225 5.13 7.54 15.91
CA LEU A 225 4.26 6.92 14.92
C LEU A 225 2.77 7.06 15.26
N LYS A 226 2.37 6.95 16.53
CA LYS A 226 0.98 7.23 16.97
C LYS A 226 0.56 8.66 16.59
N LYS A 227 1.42 9.64 16.82
CA LYS A 227 1.17 11.05 16.47
C LYS A 227 1.04 11.23 14.95
N MET A 228 1.93 10.63 14.17
CA MET A 228 1.88 10.64 12.72
C MET A 228 0.58 10.01 12.18
N ILE A 229 0.22 8.82 12.66
CA ILE A 229 -0.99 8.10 12.21
C ILE A 229 -2.26 8.93 12.51
N ARG A 230 -2.36 9.55 13.68
CA ARG A 230 -3.48 10.44 14.01
C ARG A 230 -3.58 11.61 13.03
N SER A 231 -2.45 12.25 12.70
CA SER A 231 -2.46 13.36 11.74
C SER A 231 -2.91 12.95 10.34
N ILE A 232 -2.57 11.71 9.91
CA ILE A 232 -3.00 11.16 8.62
C ILE A 232 -4.48 10.75 8.64
N ALA A 233 -4.96 10.23 9.76
CA ALA A 233 -6.34 9.78 9.91
C ALA A 233 -7.34 10.94 10.07
N GLY A 234 -6.86 12.17 10.26
CA GLY A 234 -7.71 13.36 10.38
C GLY A 234 -8.33 13.55 11.77
N PHE A 235 -7.63 13.08 12.83
CA PHE A 235 -8.00 13.28 14.26
C PHE A 235 -7.13 14.34 14.91
#